data_c08c67071bad07df80aa58e0865ad491
#
_entry.id   c08c67071bad07df80aa58e0865ad491
#
_cell.length_a   1.000
_cell.length_b   1.000
_cell.length_c   1.000
_cell.angle_alpha   90.00
_cell.angle_beta   90.00
_cell.angle_gamma   90.00
#
_symmetry.space_group_name_H-M   'P 1'
#
loop_
_entity.id
_entity.type
_entity.pdbx_description
1 polymer ?
#
loop_
_entity_poly.entity_id
_entity_poly.type
_entity_poly.pdbx_seq_one_letter_code
_entity_poly.pdbx_strand_id
1 'polypeptide(L)'
;LISTNAYNQNLSNLQFGTDSTLDMMTWNIEFFPKAGQNTIDSVSKIIQALEMDVIAVQEIEDTSAFRTMMLSIPGYAGFARLNSYLGMGFIYKTSSIQINALYEIFTAQQYWNYFPRAPIVMDMNYMNERYILIVNHLKCCGDGYIDLGNTDDEEYRRAQAVAILKQYVDTSFPTEKTIILGDLNDLITDQPNANVFQVILNDPSNYSFADASIASGPSSNWSFPTWPSHLDHIII
;
A
#
# COMPACT_ATOMS: atom_id res chain seq x y z
N LEU A 1 24.13 -11.92 32.59
CA LEU A 1 24.68 -11.15 31.47
C LEU A 1 24.12 -11.75 30.18
N ILE A 2 22.98 -11.23 29.71
CA ILE A 2 22.43 -11.56 28.41
C ILE A 2 23.10 -10.62 27.41
N SER A 3 23.96 -11.16 26.58
CA SER A 3 24.57 -10.47 25.45
C SER A 3 23.48 -10.08 24.46
N THR A 4 23.09 -8.82 24.44
CA THR A 4 22.32 -8.23 23.35
C THR A 4 23.28 -8.07 22.16
N ASN A 5 23.39 -9.11 21.33
CA ASN A 5 23.90 -8.94 19.98
C ASN A 5 22.87 -8.11 19.20
N ALA A 6 23.02 -6.79 19.25
CA ALA A 6 22.42 -5.94 18.25
C ALA A 6 23.04 -6.37 16.90
N TYR A 7 22.27 -7.08 16.10
CA TYR A 7 22.61 -7.30 14.71
C TYR A 7 22.67 -5.94 14.03
N ASN A 8 23.86 -5.42 13.87
CA ASN A 8 24.13 -4.23 13.06
C ASN A 8 24.02 -4.70 11.60
N GLN A 9 22.79 -4.86 11.11
CA GLN A 9 22.56 -5.18 9.71
C GLN A 9 23.08 -3.99 8.91
N ASN A 10 24.02 -4.28 8.02
CA ASN A 10 24.50 -3.29 7.06
C ASN A 10 23.40 -3.06 6.01
N LEU A 11 22.68 -1.96 6.12
CA LEU A 11 21.61 -1.58 5.22
C LEU A 11 22.11 -0.82 3.98
N SER A 12 23.42 -0.67 3.80
CA SER A 12 24.02 0.09 2.67
C SER A 12 23.66 -0.46 1.28
N ASN A 13 23.18 -1.71 1.22
CA ASN A 13 22.77 -2.35 -0.04
C ASN A 13 21.25 -2.28 -0.28
N LEU A 14 20.51 -1.58 0.59
CA LEU A 14 19.06 -1.42 0.43
C LEU A 14 18.66 -0.22 -0.42
N GLN A 15 19.60 0.65 -0.77
CA GLN A 15 19.29 1.81 -1.61
C GLN A 15 18.65 1.36 -2.92
N PHE A 16 17.45 1.84 -3.17
CA PHE A 16 16.67 1.59 -4.39
C PHE A 16 16.34 2.89 -5.12
N GLY A 17 15.99 3.92 -4.35
CA GLY A 17 15.61 5.22 -4.89
C GLY A 17 16.73 5.88 -5.71
N THR A 18 16.33 6.62 -6.75
CA THR A 18 17.21 7.38 -7.65
C THR A 18 16.80 8.85 -7.68
N ASP A 19 17.66 9.73 -8.17
CA ASP A 19 17.33 11.17 -8.32
C ASP A 19 16.58 11.49 -9.62
N SER A 20 16.32 10.50 -10.48
CA SER A 20 15.79 10.71 -11.84
C SER A 20 14.45 10.04 -12.11
N THR A 21 14.00 9.16 -11.21
CA THR A 21 12.73 8.43 -11.31
C THR A 21 11.86 8.70 -10.09
N LEU A 22 10.53 8.59 -10.25
CA LEU A 22 9.61 8.55 -9.12
C LEU A 22 9.62 7.14 -8.54
N ASP A 23 10.29 6.99 -7.41
CA ASP A 23 10.49 5.68 -6.78
C ASP A 23 9.46 5.47 -5.67
N MET A 24 8.63 4.44 -5.83
CA MET A 24 7.50 4.15 -4.94
C MET A 24 7.50 2.71 -4.46
N MET A 25 6.96 2.50 -3.27
CA MET A 25 6.67 1.17 -2.74
C MET A 25 5.39 1.17 -1.92
N THR A 26 4.80 -0.01 -1.77
CA THR A 26 3.81 -0.30 -0.73
C THR A 26 4.44 -1.21 0.32
N TRP A 27 4.07 -1.02 1.58
CA TRP A 27 4.64 -1.77 2.69
C TRP A 27 3.63 -1.92 3.84
N ASN A 28 3.12 -3.12 4.05
CA ASN A 28 2.42 -3.46 5.26
C ASN A 28 3.44 -3.58 6.41
N ILE A 29 3.39 -2.68 7.41
CA ILE A 29 4.33 -2.60 8.53
C ILE A 29 3.84 -3.31 9.79
N GLU A 30 2.90 -4.21 9.62
CA GLU A 30 2.37 -5.21 10.55
C GLU A 30 2.18 -4.71 11.99
N PHE A 31 0.96 -4.22 12.29
CA PHE A 31 0.56 -3.72 13.61
C PHE A 31 1.52 -2.69 14.21
N PHE A 32 2.01 -1.75 13.38
CA PHE A 32 3.02 -0.77 13.80
C PHE A 32 2.55 0.05 15.02
N PRO A 33 3.37 0.12 16.11
CA PRO A 33 4.72 -0.43 16.30
C PRO A 33 4.71 -1.75 17.09
N LYS A 34 4.49 -2.91 16.44
CA LYS A 34 4.31 -4.25 17.00
C LYS A 34 5.25 -4.62 18.17
N ALA A 35 6.53 -4.26 18.08
CA ALA A 35 7.54 -4.46 19.12
C ALA A 35 8.03 -3.13 19.75
N GLY A 36 7.15 -2.12 19.76
CA GLY A 36 7.44 -0.81 20.36
C GLY A 36 8.65 -0.13 19.69
N GLN A 37 9.57 0.38 20.50
CA GLN A 37 10.73 1.15 20.02
C GLN A 37 11.60 0.39 19.01
N ASN A 38 11.73 -0.93 19.15
CA ASN A 38 12.52 -1.73 18.21
C ASN A 38 11.94 -1.70 16.79
N THR A 39 10.60 -1.74 16.66
CA THR A 39 9.93 -1.59 15.36
C THR A 39 10.14 -0.19 14.80
N ILE A 40 9.96 0.84 15.62
CA ILE A 40 10.16 2.25 15.24
C ILE A 40 11.56 2.47 14.69
N ASP A 41 12.58 2.01 15.42
CA ASP A 41 13.98 2.14 15.02
C ASP A 41 14.31 1.40 13.72
N SER A 42 13.73 0.21 13.56
CA SER A 42 13.95 -0.61 12.35
C SER A 42 13.29 0.02 11.12
N VAL A 43 12.02 0.41 11.23
CA VAL A 43 11.28 1.07 10.15
C VAL A 43 11.97 2.38 9.74
N SER A 44 12.38 3.20 10.73
CA SER A 44 13.10 4.45 10.48
C SER A 44 14.39 4.26 9.70
N LYS A 45 15.19 3.23 10.06
CA LYS A 45 16.44 2.91 9.37
C LYS A 45 16.20 2.41 7.94
N ILE A 46 15.18 1.58 7.74
CA ILE A 46 14.82 1.04 6.43
C ILE A 46 14.36 2.17 5.50
N ILE A 47 13.48 3.07 5.96
CA ILE A 47 13.04 4.24 5.17
C ILE A 47 14.24 5.05 4.68
N GLN A 48 15.17 5.36 5.59
CA GLN A 48 16.36 6.13 5.24
C GLN A 48 17.30 5.41 4.27
N ALA A 49 17.41 4.08 4.39
CA ALA A 49 18.28 3.27 3.56
C ALA A 49 17.73 3.02 2.15
N LEU A 50 16.41 2.94 2.00
CA LEU A 50 15.74 2.72 0.71
C LEU A 50 15.76 3.94 -0.20
N GLU A 51 15.74 5.14 0.38
CA GLU A 51 15.71 6.42 -0.34
C GLU A 51 14.52 6.59 -1.32
N MET A 52 13.38 5.94 -1.03
CA MET A 52 12.16 6.03 -1.84
C MET A 52 11.55 7.44 -1.79
N ASP A 53 10.93 7.88 -2.88
CA ASP A 53 10.19 9.14 -2.90
C ASP A 53 8.87 9.05 -2.16
N VAL A 54 8.13 7.92 -2.34
CA VAL A 54 6.86 7.67 -1.67
C VAL A 54 6.78 6.24 -1.20
N ILE A 55 6.33 6.05 0.05
CA ILE A 55 6.02 4.75 0.63
C ILE A 55 4.57 4.78 1.10
N ALA A 56 3.71 3.95 0.52
CA ALA A 56 2.38 3.70 1.04
C ALA A 56 2.46 2.65 2.15
N VAL A 57 1.94 2.95 3.34
CA VAL A 57 2.03 2.07 4.50
C VAL A 57 0.68 1.61 4.98
N GLN A 58 0.60 0.36 5.42
CA GLN A 58 -0.60 -0.26 5.97
C GLN A 58 -0.30 -0.81 7.37
N GLU A 59 -1.35 -1.06 8.12
CA GLU A 59 -1.34 -1.58 9.50
C GLU A 59 -0.66 -0.68 10.53
N ILE A 60 -0.94 0.61 10.47
CA ILE A 60 -0.56 1.54 11.53
C ILE A 60 -1.57 1.38 12.68
N GLU A 61 -1.15 0.80 13.80
CA GLU A 61 -1.98 0.66 15.00
C GLU A 61 -1.92 1.92 15.89
N ASP A 62 -0.74 2.54 15.97
CA ASP A 62 -0.52 3.77 16.75
C ASP A 62 -0.04 4.92 15.85
N THR A 63 -0.99 5.80 15.51
CA THR A 63 -0.68 7.01 14.71
C THR A 63 0.15 8.04 15.47
N SER A 64 0.16 8.02 16.81
CA SER A 64 1.01 8.91 17.60
C SER A 64 2.47 8.46 17.55
N ALA A 65 2.70 7.14 17.68
CA ALA A 65 4.02 6.55 17.48
C ALA A 65 4.52 6.78 16.04
N PHE A 66 3.66 6.59 15.04
CA PHE A 66 3.99 6.88 13.64
C PHE A 66 4.40 8.34 13.43
N ARG A 67 3.61 9.29 13.95
CA ARG A 67 3.93 10.72 13.87
C ARG A 67 5.25 11.07 14.56
N THR A 68 5.49 10.50 15.74
CA THR A 68 6.74 10.70 16.49
C THR A 68 7.94 10.15 15.73
N MET A 69 7.80 8.96 15.12
CA MET A 69 8.81 8.38 14.25
C MET A 69 9.13 9.32 13.08
N MET A 70 8.12 9.83 12.39
CA MET A 70 8.33 10.71 11.23
C MET A 70 9.08 12.01 11.58
N LEU A 71 8.87 12.56 12.77
CA LEU A 71 9.62 13.73 13.25
C LEU A 71 11.13 13.44 13.44
N SER A 72 11.51 12.17 13.57
CA SER A 72 12.91 11.75 13.77
C SER A 72 13.62 11.36 12.46
N ILE A 73 12.92 11.32 11.33
CA ILE A 73 13.50 10.93 10.02
C ILE A 73 13.75 12.18 9.16
N PRO A 74 15.02 12.64 9.05
CA PRO A 74 15.33 13.84 8.27
C PRO A 74 14.95 13.67 6.79
N GLY A 75 14.38 14.71 6.19
CA GLY A 75 14.04 14.74 4.77
C GLY A 75 12.75 14.02 4.39
N TYR A 76 12.06 13.40 5.35
CA TYR A 76 10.78 12.74 5.13
C TYR A 76 9.66 13.36 5.96
N ALA A 77 8.46 13.29 5.43
CA ALA A 77 7.22 13.59 6.15
C ALA A 77 6.26 12.41 6.03
N GLY A 78 5.29 12.34 6.92
CA GLY A 78 4.31 11.26 6.92
C GLY A 78 2.90 11.75 7.23
N PHE A 79 1.93 11.10 6.62
CA PHE A 79 0.51 11.29 6.86
C PHE A 79 -0.12 9.92 7.12
N ALA A 80 -0.88 9.80 8.20
CA ALA A 80 -1.60 8.58 8.53
C ALA A 80 -3.00 8.88 9.04
N ARG A 81 -3.93 7.98 8.74
CA ARG A 81 -5.27 7.93 9.32
C ARG A 81 -5.49 6.58 9.98
N LEU A 82 -6.04 6.60 11.17
CA LEU A 82 -6.53 5.44 11.88
C LEU A 82 -8.03 5.36 11.67
N ASN A 83 -8.48 4.37 10.96
CA ASN A 83 -9.87 3.98 10.88
C ASN A 83 -10.11 2.87 11.90
N SER A 84 -11.32 2.52 12.20
CA SER A 84 -11.83 1.67 13.28
C SER A 84 -10.90 0.57 13.87
N TYR A 85 -9.88 0.13 13.15
CA TYR A 85 -9.00 -0.97 13.59
C TYR A 85 -7.50 -0.72 13.30
N LEU A 86 -7.10 -0.60 12.03
CA LEU A 86 -5.71 -0.38 11.61
C LEU A 86 -5.66 0.76 10.59
N GLY A 87 -4.67 1.63 10.73
CA GLY A 87 -4.50 2.78 9.87
C GLY A 87 -3.69 2.50 8.62
N MET A 88 -3.78 3.44 7.70
CA MET A 88 -2.96 3.53 6.50
C MET A 88 -2.40 4.94 6.36
N GLY A 89 -1.40 5.09 5.50
CA GLY A 89 -0.82 6.40 5.25
C GLY A 89 0.23 6.40 4.16
N PHE A 90 0.88 7.54 4.06
CA PHE A 90 2.00 7.76 3.18
C PHE A 90 3.18 8.32 3.94
N ILE A 91 4.38 7.90 3.56
CA ILE A 91 5.65 8.50 3.90
C ILE A 91 6.23 9.04 2.60
N TYR A 92 6.74 10.27 2.59
CA TYR A 92 7.24 10.87 1.37
C TYR A 92 8.45 11.78 1.62
N LYS A 93 9.33 11.82 0.61
CA LYS A 93 10.55 12.63 0.60
C LYS A 93 10.19 14.09 0.32
N THR A 94 10.47 14.99 1.28
CA THR A 94 10.04 16.40 1.20
C THR A 94 10.81 17.24 0.17
N SER A 95 11.95 16.74 -0.30
CA SER A 95 12.76 17.40 -1.34
C SER A 95 12.25 17.17 -2.75
N SER A 96 11.54 16.05 -3.01
CA SER A 96 11.08 15.65 -4.35
C SER A 96 9.56 15.72 -4.51
N ILE A 97 8.80 15.58 -3.41
CA ILE A 97 7.35 15.50 -3.45
C ILE A 97 6.69 16.78 -2.94
N GLN A 98 5.84 17.37 -3.77
CA GLN A 98 4.97 18.48 -3.40
C GLN A 98 3.53 17.99 -3.25
N ILE A 99 2.97 18.06 -2.04
CA ILE A 99 1.59 17.65 -1.75
C ILE A 99 0.62 18.74 -2.16
N ASN A 100 -0.38 18.39 -2.98
CA ASN A 100 -1.52 19.25 -3.32
C ASN A 100 -2.69 18.99 -2.36
N ALA A 101 -3.02 17.70 -2.11
CA ALA A 101 -4.08 17.29 -1.18
C ALA A 101 -3.82 15.87 -0.61
N LEU A 102 -4.34 15.65 0.60
CA LEU A 102 -4.38 14.34 1.28
C LEU A 102 -5.77 14.17 1.89
N TYR A 103 -6.53 13.19 1.43
CA TYR A 103 -7.91 12.98 1.88
C TYR A 103 -8.35 11.53 1.78
N GLU A 104 -9.39 11.17 2.54
CA GLU A 104 -10.03 9.86 2.51
C GLU A 104 -11.20 9.85 1.53
N ILE A 105 -11.41 8.72 0.87
CA ILE A 105 -12.56 8.45 0.00
C ILE A 105 -13.35 7.26 0.54
N PHE A 106 -14.61 7.13 0.10
CA PHE A 106 -15.51 6.02 0.50
C PHE A 106 -15.74 5.90 2.02
N THR A 107 -15.77 7.04 2.72
CA THR A 107 -16.00 7.11 4.17
C THR A 107 -17.45 6.90 4.58
N ALA A 108 -18.42 6.99 3.65
CA ALA A 108 -19.83 6.80 3.93
C ALA A 108 -20.17 5.34 4.25
N GLN A 109 -21.15 5.10 5.13
CA GLN A 109 -21.56 3.79 5.64
C GLN A 109 -21.82 2.74 4.55
N GLN A 110 -22.34 3.13 3.41
CA GLN A 110 -22.61 2.25 2.27
C GLN A 110 -21.34 1.56 1.70
N TYR A 111 -20.15 2.10 1.99
CA TYR A 111 -18.89 1.56 1.52
C TYR A 111 -18.17 0.69 2.56
N TRP A 112 -18.59 0.67 3.83
CA TRP A 112 -17.86 0.00 4.90
C TRP A 112 -17.72 -1.50 4.71
N ASN A 113 -18.65 -2.13 3.99
CA ASN A 113 -18.52 -3.54 3.65
C ASN A 113 -17.34 -3.80 2.71
N TYR A 114 -17.10 -2.92 1.77
CA TYR A 114 -16.05 -3.05 0.76
C TYR A 114 -14.71 -2.48 1.23
N PHE A 115 -14.76 -1.36 1.96
CA PHE A 115 -13.60 -0.68 2.51
C PHE A 115 -13.70 -0.62 4.04
N PRO A 116 -13.25 -1.68 4.72
CA PRO A 116 -13.20 -1.65 6.19
C PRO A 116 -12.24 -0.58 6.71
N ARG A 117 -11.34 -0.12 5.83
CA ARG A 117 -10.47 1.05 6.00
C ARG A 117 -10.68 1.94 4.78
N ALA A 118 -11.10 3.19 5.00
CA ALA A 118 -11.32 4.14 3.90
C ALA A 118 -10.00 4.39 3.17
N PRO A 119 -9.93 4.23 1.83
CA PRO A 119 -8.72 4.52 1.06
C PRO A 119 -8.31 5.97 1.20
N ILE A 120 -7.00 6.24 1.15
CA ILE A 120 -6.44 7.58 1.24
C ILE A 120 -5.86 7.97 -0.11
N VAL A 121 -6.26 9.14 -0.59
CA VAL A 121 -5.74 9.75 -1.81
C VAL A 121 -4.64 10.74 -1.45
N MET A 122 -3.50 10.61 -2.12
CA MET A 122 -2.44 11.61 -2.18
C MET A 122 -2.44 12.23 -3.58
N ASP A 123 -2.83 13.48 -3.68
CA ASP A 123 -2.63 14.31 -4.87
C ASP A 123 -1.32 15.05 -4.71
N MET A 124 -0.38 14.80 -5.59
CA MET A 124 0.98 15.32 -5.47
C MET A 124 1.59 15.70 -6.81
N ASN A 125 2.65 16.50 -6.76
CA ASN A 125 3.54 16.76 -7.90
C ASN A 125 4.93 16.17 -7.64
N TYR A 126 5.49 15.57 -8.69
CA TYR A 126 6.89 15.17 -8.81
C TYR A 126 7.46 15.72 -10.13
N MET A 127 8.57 16.43 -10.10
CA MET A 127 9.19 17.06 -11.29
C MET A 127 8.20 17.87 -12.15
N ASN A 128 7.28 18.61 -11.53
CA ASN A 128 6.20 19.39 -12.15
C ASN A 128 5.11 18.57 -12.86
N GLU A 129 5.09 17.25 -12.70
CA GLU A 129 4.01 16.39 -13.17
C GLU A 129 3.12 15.99 -11.99
N ARG A 130 1.80 15.97 -12.22
CA ARG A 130 0.81 15.59 -11.23
C ARG A 130 0.59 14.09 -11.22
N TYR A 131 0.49 13.52 -10.02
CA TYR A 131 0.19 12.12 -9.76
C TYR A 131 -0.90 12.00 -8.70
N ILE A 132 -1.77 11.01 -8.86
CA ILE A 132 -2.79 10.63 -7.89
C ILE A 132 -2.46 9.24 -7.36
N LEU A 133 -2.11 9.14 -6.11
CA LEU A 133 -1.83 7.86 -5.44
C LEU A 133 -2.99 7.50 -4.52
N ILE A 134 -3.43 6.24 -4.56
CA ILE A 134 -4.55 5.77 -3.72
C ILE A 134 -4.07 4.54 -2.95
N VAL A 135 -3.78 4.73 -1.63
CA VAL A 135 -3.41 3.62 -0.78
C VAL A 135 -4.63 2.87 -0.29
N ASN A 136 -4.54 1.55 -0.31
CA ASN A 136 -5.58 0.63 0.11
C ASN A 136 -5.04 -0.44 1.05
N HIS A 137 -5.92 -0.93 1.93
CA HIS A 137 -5.74 -2.18 2.63
C HIS A 137 -7.10 -2.89 2.64
N LEU A 138 -7.30 -3.80 1.71
CA LEU A 138 -8.58 -4.47 1.50
C LEU A 138 -8.84 -5.53 2.57
N LYS A 139 -10.03 -6.12 2.54
CA LYS A 139 -10.43 -7.18 3.48
C LYS A 139 -9.54 -8.40 3.30
N CYS A 140 -8.91 -8.86 4.38
CA CYS A 140 -8.10 -10.08 4.38
C CYS A 140 -8.95 -11.35 4.36
N CYS A 141 -8.24 -12.44 4.10
CA CYS A 141 -8.70 -13.82 4.29
C CYS A 141 -9.70 -14.26 3.22
N GLY A 142 -10.46 -15.33 3.49
CA GLY A 142 -11.37 -15.93 2.57
C GLY A 142 -10.93 -17.35 2.19
N ASP A 143 -11.63 -17.97 1.26
CA ASP A 143 -11.39 -19.36 0.84
C ASP A 143 -10.89 -19.46 -0.63
N GLY A 144 -10.68 -18.32 -1.28
CA GLY A 144 -10.20 -18.21 -2.66
C GLY A 144 -11.29 -18.37 -3.73
N TYR A 145 -12.57 -18.22 -3.35
CA TYR A 145 -13.71 -18.28 -4.28
C TYR A 145 -14.62 -17.08 -4.08
N ILE A 146 -15.07 -16.46 -5.17
CA ILE A 146 -16.02 -15.35 -5.13
C ILE A 146 -17.44 -15.91 -5.04
N ASP A 147 -18.11 -15.81 -3.89
CA ASP A 147 -19.52 -16.14 -3.74
C ASP A 147 -20.40 -14.92 -4.03
N LEU A 148 -20.94 -14.85 -5.24
CA LEU A 148 -21.83 -13.77 -5.67
C LEU A 148 -23.18 -13.74 -4.93
N GLY A 149 -23.54 -14.80 -4.23
CA GLY A 149 -24.76 -14.90 -3.42
C GLY A 149 -24.57 -14.40 -1.97
N ASN A 150 -23.34 -14.19 -1.56
CA ASN A 150 -22.97 -13.79 -0.20
C ASN A 150 -22.22 -12.46 -0.19
N THR A 151 -22.88 -11.39 0.25
CA THR A 151 -22.26 -10.04 0.31
C THR A 151 -21.21 -9.89 1.42
N ASP A 152 -21.11 -10.85 2.33
CA ASP A 152 -20.12 -10.88 3.42
C ASP A 152 -18.88 -11.72 3.06
N ASP A 153 -18.91 -12.42 1.93
CA ASP A 153 -17.76 -13.14 1.36
C ASP A 153 -16.58 -12.21 1.14
N GLU A 154 -15.40 -12.61 1.57
CA GLU A 154 -14.22 -11.78 1.57
C GLU A 154 -13.78 -11.43 0.14
N GLU A 155 -13.77 -12.41 -0.76
CA GLU A 155 -13.42 -12.25 -2.17
C GLU A 155 -14.44 -11.38 -2.90
N TYR A 156 -15.73 -11.58 -2.65
CA TYR A 156 -16.78 -10.70 -3.18
C TYR A 156 -16.55 -9.25 -2.75
N ARG A 157 -16.26 -9.01 -1.48
CA ARG A 157 -16.00 -7.67 -0.94
C ARG A 157 -14.80 -7.02 -1.60
N ARG A 158 -13.70 -7.78 -1.82
CA ARG A 158 -12.53 -7.29 -2.55
C ARG A 158 -12.84 -7.00 -4.01
N ALA A 159 -13.53 -7.90 -4.70
CA ALA A 159 -13.93 -7.68 -6.09
C ALA A 159 -14.78 -6.41 -6.27
N GLN A 160 -15.74 -6.18 -5.36
CA GLN A 160 -16.53 -4.95 -5.36
C GLN A 160 -15.67 -3.71 -5.05
N ALA A 161 -14.76 -3.79 -4.08
CA ALA A 161 -13.84 -2.70 -3.75
C ALA A 161 -12.98 -2.31 -4.97
N VAL A 162 -12.40 -3.28 -5.67
CA VAL A 162 -11.59 -3.05 -6.88
C VAL A 162 -12.44 -2.42 -7.99
N ALA A 163 -13.67 -2.89 -8.20
CA ALA A 163 -14.57 -2.30 -9.19
C ALA A 163 -14.95 -0.85 -8.87
N ILE A 164 -15.22 -0.54 -7.60
CA ILE A 164 -15.54 0.81 -7.13
C ILE A 164 -14.31 1.73 -7.28
N LEU A 165 -13.11 1.25 -6.94
CA LEU A 165 -11.87 2.00 -7.13
C LEU A 165 -11.62 2.32 -8.59
N LYS A 166 -11.75 1.32 -9.48
CA LYS A 166 -11.60 1.53 -10.92
C LYS A 166 -12.60 2.57 -11.43
N GLN A 167 -13.87 2.44 -11.09
CA GLN A 167 -14.89 3.41 -11.48
C GLN A 167 -14.56 4.83 -10.98
N TYR A 168 -14.05 4.95 -9.75
CA TYR A 168 -13.65 6.23 -9.19
C TYR A 168 -12.50 6.87 -9.96
N VAL A 169 -11.48 6.09 -10.30
CA VAL A 169 -10.34 6.55 -11.10
C VAL A 169 -10.82 6.97 -12.49
N ASP A 170 -11.56 6.11 -13.19
CA ASP A 170 -12.05 6.37 -14.54
C ASP A 170 -12.91 7.65 -14.62
N THR A 171 -13.67 7.97 -13.57
CA THR A 171 -14.57 9.12 -13.55
C THR A 171 -13.95 10.39 -12.99
N SER A 172 -13.09 10.29 -11.98
CA SER A 172 -12.54 11.44 -11.26
C SER A 172 -11.19 11.89 -11.81
N PHE A 173 -10.44 10.96 -12.42
CA PHE A 173 -9.07 11.18 -12.90
C PHE A 173 -8.82 10.59 -14.30
N PRO A 174 -9.67 10.88 -15.30
CA PRO A 174 -9.63 10.20 -16.61
C PRO A 174 -8.36 10.50 -17.42
N THR A 175 -7.58 11.48 -17.05
CA THR A 175 -6.37 11.91 -17.77
C THR A 175 -5.13 12.04 -16.89
N GLU A 176 -5.27 11.87 -15.60
CA GLU A 176 -4.20 11.96 -14.62
C GLU A 176 -3.43 10.63 -14.52
N LYS A 177 -2.15 10.74 -14.18
CA LYS A 177 -1.33 9.59 -13.81
C LYS A 177 -1.79 9.09 -12.44
N THR A 178 -2.58 8.03 -12.43
CA THR A 178 -3.16 7.46 -11.21
C THR A 178 -2.51 6.13 -10.87
N ILE A 179 -2.19 5.93 -9.60
CA ILE A 179 -1.55 4.72 -9.08
C ILE A 179 -2.34 4.23 -7.87
N ILE A 180 -2.87 3.02 -7.95
CA ILE A 180 -3.52 2.34 -6.83
C ILE A 180 -2.51 1.36 -6.25
N LEU A 181 -2.24 1.44 -4.94
CA LEU A 181 -1.25 0.58 -4.31
C LEU A 181 -1.66 0.21 -2.88
N GLY A 182 -1.10 -0.89 -2.37
CA GLY A 182 -1.37 -1.32 -1.00
C GLY A 182 -1.39 -2.83 -0.85
N ASP A 183 -1.76 -3.25 0.35
CA ASP A 183 -2.10 -4.64 0.65
C ASP A 183 -3.53 -4.91 0.15
N LEU A 184 -3.63 -5.49 -1.04
CA LEU A 184 -4.91 -5.76 -1.68
C LEU A 184 -5.48 -7.14 -1.31
N ASN A 185 -4.72 -7.92 -0.52
CA ASN A 185 -5.15 -9.19 0.10
C ASN A 185 -5.67 -10.26 -0.87
N ASP A 186 -5.20 -10.27 -2.12
CA ASP A 186 -5.57 -11.28 -3.12
C ASP A 186 -4.46 -11.48 -4.15
N LEU A 187 -4.57 -12.54 -4.97
CA LEU A 187 -3.58 -12.92 -5.96
C LEU A 187 -3.99 -12.48 -7.37
N ILE A 188 -3.14 -11.73 -8.06
CA ILE A 188 -3.40 -11.35 -9.47
C ILE A 188 -3.31 -12.54 -10.43
N THR A 189 -2.77 -13.67 -9.97
CA THR A 189 -2.57 -14.90 -10.77
C THR A 189 -3.70 -15.91 -10.64
N ASP A 190 -4.73 -15.61 -9.88
CA ASP A 190 -5.88 -16.50 -9.72
C ASP A 190 -6.65 -16.72 -11.03
N GLN A 191 -7.39 -17.83 -11.09
CA GLN A 191 -8.22 -18.12 -12.25
C GLN A 191 -9.32 -17.06 -12.41
N PRO A 192 -9.76 -16.74 -13.64
CA PRO A 192 -10.68 -15.63 -13.90
C PRO A 192 -11.98 -15.63 -13.09
N ASN A 193 -12.47 -16.80 -12.70
CA ASN A 193 -13.71 -16.95 -11.91
C ASN A 193 -13.50 -16.76 -10.40
N ALA A 194 -12.26 -16.72 -9.94
CA ALA A 194 -11.87 -16.47 -8.56
C ALA A 194 -11.10 -15.16 -8.38
N ASN A 195 -10.66 -14.55 -9.47
CA ASN A 195 -9.77 -13.39 -9.48
C ASN A 195 -10.55 -12.09 -9.24
N VAL A 196 -10.31 -11.46 -8.08
CA VAL A 196 -10.97 -10.19 -7.70
C VAL A 196 -10.53 -9.00 -8.55
N PHE A 197 -9.39 -9.11 -9.25
CA PHE A 197 -8.85 -8.06 -10.11
C PHE A 197 -9.31 -8.16 -11.57
N GLN A 198 -10.27 -9.02 -11.87
CA GLN A 198 -10.67 -9.29 -13.25
C GLN A 198 -11.11 -8.02 -14.01
N VAL A 199 -11.73 -7.06 -13.32
CA VAL A 199 -12.15 -5.77 -13.91
C VAL A 199 -10.95 -4.91 -14.34
N ILE A 200 -9.82 -5.02 -13.68
CA ILE A 200 -8.54 -4.37 -14.03
C ILE A 200 -7.87 -5.15 -15.18
N LEU A 201 -7.74 -6.47 -15.03
CA LEU A 201 -7.08 -7.34 -16.00
C LEU A 201 -7.77 -7.34 -17.37
N ASN A 202 -9.07 -7.08 -17.40
CA ASN A 202 -9.86 -6.97 -18.65
C ASN A 202 -9.71 -5.60 -19.35
N ASP A 203 -8.97 -4.67 -18.75
CA ASP A 203 -8.72 -3.33 -19.31
C ASP A 203 -7.21 -3.02 -19.44
N PRO A 204 -6.45 -3.85 -20.19
CA PRO A 204 -4.99 -3.74 -20.28
C PRO A 204 -4.50 -2.51 -21.06
N SER A 205 -5.43 -1.77 -21.69
CA SER A 205 -5.10 -0.51 -22.38
C SER A 205 -4.97 0.66 -21.42
N ASN A 206 -5.60 0.57 -20.24
CA ASN A 206 -5.65 1.64 -19.25
C ASN A 206 -4.98 1.25 -17.93
N TYR A 207 -4.82 -0.06 -17.64
CA TYR A 207 -4.30 -0.54 -16.37
C TYR A 207 -3.29 -1.66 -16.56
N SER A 208 -2.28 -1.69 -15.69
CA SER A 208 -1.35 -2.80 -15.56
C SER A 208 -0.85 -2.95 -14.12
N PHE A 209 -0.45 -4.17 -13.75
CA PHE A 209 0.21 -4.42 -12.47
C PHE A 209 1.72 -4.29 -12.64
N ALA A 210 2.35 -3.34 -11.95
CA ALA A 210 3.80 -3.14 -11.99
C ALA A 210 4.57 -4.33 -11.41
N ASP A 211 3.95 -5.07 -10.51
CA ASP A 211 4.48 -6.24 -9.81
C ASP A 211 4.09 -7.59 -10.45
N ALA A 212 3.46 -7.62 -11.63
CA ALA A 212 3.01 -8.85 -12.30
C ALA A 212 4.12 -9.91 -12.47
N SER A 213 5.36 -9.47 -12.72
CA SER A 213 6.51 -10.37 -12.84
C SER A 213 6.93 -11.00 -11.50
N ILE A 214 6.72 -10.30 -10.40
CA ILE A 214 6.94 -10.82 -9.04
C ILE A 214 5.86 -11.83 -8.70
N ALA A 215 4.60 -11.51 -8.95
CA ALA A 215 3.45 -12.37 -8.67
C ALA A 215 3.54 -13.71 -9.43
N SER A 216 4.03 -13.70 -10.66
CA SER A 216 4.23 -14.91 -11.48
C SER A 216 5.60 -15.57 -11.26
N GLY A 217 6.44 -14.99 -10.43
CA GLY A 217 7.80 -15.44 -10.13
C GLY A 217 7.88 -16.39 -8.92
N PRO A 218 9.12 -16.67 -8.45
CA PRO A 218 9.34 -17.54 -7.30
C PRO A 218 8.73 -16.96 -6.02
N SER A 219 8.07 -17.80 -5.22
CA SER A 219 7.44 -17.42 -3.94
C SER A 219 8.41 -16.83 -2.90
N SER A 220 9.70 -17.02 -3.07
CA SER A 220 10.72 -16.36 -2.23
C SER A 220 10.75 -14.84 -2.37
N ASN A 221 10.14 -14.30 -3.44
CA ASN A 221 10.07 -12.87 -3.71
C ASN A 221 8.70 -12.27 -3.38
N TRP A 222 7.76 -13.08 -2.89
CA TRP A 222 6.40 -12.65 -2.59
C TRP A 222 6.34 -11.84 -1.29
N SER A 223 5.39 -10.94 -1.20
CA SER A 223 5.29 -9.95 -0.11
C SER A 223 4.90 -10.54 1.25
N PHE A 224 4.20 -11.69 1.29
CA PHE A 224 3.81 -12.39 2.51
C PHE A 224 4.53 -13.74 2.66
N PRO A 225 5.77 -13.77 3.18
CA PRO A 225 6.62 -14.97 3.13
C PRO A 225 6.23 -16.08 4.11
N THR A 226 5.56 -15.76 5.23
CA THR A 226 5.18 -16.75 6.27
C THR A 226 4.07 -17.69 5.79
N TRP A 227 3.23 -17.23 4.88
CA TRP A 227 2.27 -18.00 4.12
C TRP A 227 2.42 -17.56 2.67
N PRO A 228 3.26 -18.23 1.88
CA PRO A 228 3.73 -17.67 0.61
C PRO A 228 2.61 -17.20 -0.28
N SER A 229 2.41 -15.87 -0.30
CA SER A 229 1.39 -15.16 -1.08
C SER A 229 1.94 -13.80 -1.50
N HIS A 230 1.54 -13.31 -2.66
CA HIS A 230 1.87 -11.97 -3.12
C HIS A 230 0.62 -11.12 -3.06
N LEU A 231 0.46 -10.34 -1.99
CA LEU A 231 -0.76 -9.62 -1.62
C LEU A 231 -0.65 -8.11 -1.79
N ASP A 232 0.58 -7.60 -1.83
CA ASP A 232 0.86 -6.18 -2.01
C ASP A 232 1.05 -5.88 -3.49
N HIS A 233 0.22 -4.99 -4.04
CA HIS A 233 0.20 -4.71 -5.48
C HIS A 233 0.30 -3.23 -5.77
N ILE A 234 0.81 -2.92 -6.98
CA ILE A 234 0.86 -1.57 -7.55
C ILE A 234 0.21 -1.61 -8.93
N ILE A 235 -0.92 -0.96 -9.07
CA ILE A 235 -1.70 -0.82 -10.31
C ILE A 235 -1.42 0.58 -10.88
N ILE A 236 -0.99 0.62 -12.14
CA ILE A 236 -0.66 1.85 -12.89
C ILE A 236 -1.50 1.95 -14.15
#